data_3f3394b904b2c033a81dd56e8b073b52
#
_entry.id   3f3394b904b2c033a81dd56e8b073b52
#
_cell.length_a   1.000
_cell.length_b   1.000
_cell.length_c   1.000
_cell.angle_alpha   90.00
_cell.angle_beta   90.00
_cell.angle_gamma   90.00
#
_symmetry.space_group_name_H-M   'P 1'
#
loop_
_entity.id
_entity.type
_entity.pdbx_description
1 polymer ?
#
loop_
_entity_poly.entity_id
_entity_poly.type
_entity_poly.pdbx_seq_one_letter_code
_entity_poly.pdbx_strand_id
1 'polypeptide(L)'
;LLVNDLCRQVVSTKQLKLHSPGLQRRDFVTLADVSNAIVHLLGLQKDTLGNGIFNIGGAWSPTIYEMTQLIASRCEKVLGFVPTIIRPSPVGDEVDHALDYQINKLTQTGFSLSNNYNYEIDNTLLLCKQAFT
;
A
#
# COMPACT_ATOMS: atom_id res chain seq x y z
N LEU A 1 -7.93 -2.38 7.07
CA LEU A 1 -6.88 -1.70 6.29
C LEU A 1 -7.34 -1.57 4.83
N LEU A 2 -7.15 -0.40 4.21
CA LEU A 2 -7.70 -0.08 2.89
C LEU A 2 -7.45 -1.17 1.82
N VAL A 3 -6.20 -1.58 1.62
CA VAL A 3 -5.85 -2.57 0.59
C VAL A 3 -6.55 -3.90 0.86
N ASN A 4 -6.52 -4.38 2.10
CA ASN A 4 -7.17 -5.64 2.47
C ASN A 4 -8.69 -5.57 2.27
N ASP A 5 -9.31 -4.44 2.62
CA ASP A 5 -10.76 -4.25 2.44
C ASP A 5 -11.15 -4.22 0.96
N LEU A 6 -10.35 -3.54 0.13
CA LEU A 6 -10.56 -3.52 -1.33
C LEU A 6 -10.35 -4.91 -1.95
N CYS A 7 -9.31 -5.64 -1.55
CA CYS A 7 -9.07 -7.01 -2.03
C CYS A 7 -10.20 -7.96 -1.64
N ARG A 8 -10.71 -7.87 -0.39
CA ARG A 8 -11.85 -8.66 0.05
C ARG A 8 -13.12 -8.29 -0.71
N GLN A 9 -13.38 -6.99 -0.89
CA GLN A 9 -14.55 -6.49 -1.61
C GLN A 9 -14.56 -6.99 -3.06
N VAL A 10 -13.43 -6.86 -3.76
CA VAL A 10 -13.35 -7.23 -5.19
C VAL A 10 -13.51 -8.73 -5.41
N VAL A 11 -12.98 -9.55 -4.53
CA VAL A 11 -13.14 -11.01 -4.61
C VAL A 11 -14.61 -11.41 -4.43
N SER A 12 -15.31 -10.80 -3.47
CA SER A 12 -16.70 -11.13 -3.16
C SER A 12 -17.72 -10.54 -4.14
N THR A 13 -17.45 -9.35 -4.69
CA THR A 13 -18.45 -8.58 -5.45
C THR A 13 -18.07 -8.29 -6.89
N LYS A 14 -16.81 -8.54 -7.28
CA LYS A 14 -16.20 -8.11 -8.55
C LYS A 14 -16.25 -6.59 -8.79
N GLN A 15 -16.41 -5.83 -7.72
CA GLN A 15 -16.45 -4.37 -7.74
C GLN A 15 -15.47 -3.79 -6.72
N LEU A 16 -14.96 -2.61 -7.01
CA LEU A 16 -14.15 -1.78 -6.12
C LEU A 16 -14.91 -0.47 -5.88
N LYS A 17 -15.58 -0.36 -4.74
CA LYS A 17 -16.40 0.81 -4.39
C LYS A 17 -15.67 1.68 -3.39
N LEU A 18 -15.42 2.93 -3.76
CA LEU A 18 -14.90 3.97 -2.88
C LEU A 18 -16.07 4.85 -2.39
N HIS A 19 -15.97 5.31 -1.14
CA HIS A 19 -16.95 6.22 -0.53
C HIS A 19 -16.61 7.70 -0.75
N SER A 20 -15.44 7.98 -1.33
CA SER A 20 -14.95 9.31 -1.67
C SER A 20 -14.32 9.30 -3.06
N PRO A 21 -14.00 10.46 -3.65
CA PRO A 21 -13.28 10.51 -4.94
C PRO A 21 -11.92 9.83 -4.93
N GLY A 22 -11.35 9.55 -3.75
CA GLY A 22 -10.10 8.85 -3.59
C GLY A 22 -8.85 9.67 -3.87
N LEU A 23 -8.91 10.99 -3.74
CA LEU A 23 -7.80 11.91 -3.99
C LEU A 23 -6.78 11.96 -2.84
N GLN A 24 -7.14 11.44 -1.67
CA GLN A 24 -6.23 11.40 -0.52
C GLN A 24 -5.04 10.48 -0.81
N ARG A 25 -3.84 10.97 -0.48
CA ARG A 25 -2.61 10.17 -0.53
C ARG A 25 -2.38 9.43 0.78
N ARG A 26 -1.79 8.25 0.67
CA ARG A 26 -1.32 7.44 1.79
C ARG A 26 0.04 6.87 1.45
N ASP A 27 0.96 6.86 2.41
CA ASP A 27 2.18 6.08 2.27
C ASP A 27 1.86 4.60 2.46
N PHE A 28 2.25 3.79 1.49
CA PHE A 28 2.06 2.34 1.52
C PHE A 28 3.41 1.66 1.62
N VAL A 29 3.53 0.74 2.55
CA VAL A 29 4.72 -0.08 2.76
C VAL A 29 4.33 -1.56 2.72
N THR A 30 5.18 -2.39 2.14
CA THR A 30 4.97 -3.85 2.11
C THR A 30 5.25 -4.46 3.48
N LEU A 31 4.58 -5.56 3.83
CA LEU A 31 4.88 -6.30 5.06
C LEU A 31 6.32 -6.83 5.05
N ALA A 32 6.82 -7.21 3.88
CA ALA A 32 8.20 -7.64 3.70
C ALA A 32 9.18 -6.51 4.08
N ASP A 33 8.94 -5.28 3.59
CA ASP A 33 9.81 -4.13 3.90
C ASP A 33 9.73 -3.75 5.38
N VAL A 34 8.55 -3.80 6.01
CA VAL A 34 8.41 -3.60 7.46
C VAL A 34 9.24 -4.62 8.23
N SER A 35 9.10 -5.91 7.89
CA SER A 35 9.85 -6.98 8.56
C SER A 35 11.35 -6.83 8.36
N ASN A 36 11.79 -6.53 7.14
CA ASN A 36 13.19 -6.32 6.80
C ASN A 36 13.77 -5.08 7.51
N ALA A 37 12.99 -4.00 7.64
CA ALA A 37 13.40 -2.82 8.40
C ALA A 37 13.62 -3.14 9.87
N ILE A 38 12.74 -3.91 10.49
CA ILE A 38 12.89 -4.35 11.89
C ILE A 38 14.16 -5.19 12.05
N VAL A 39 14.37 -6.21 11.20
CA VAL A 39 15.54 -7.07 11.23
C VAL A 39 16.82 -6.25 11.02
N HIS A 40 16.82 -5.32 10.06
CA HIS A 40 17.93 -4.41 9.81
C HIS A 40 18.28 -3.58 11.06
N LEU A 41 17.27 -2.94 11.69
CA LEU A 41 17.47 -2.12 12.87
C LEU A 41 17.99 -2.92 14.06
N LEU A 42 17.54 -4.17 14.25
CA LEU A 42 18.04 -5.07 15.31
C LEU A 42 19.51 -5.47 15.10
N GLY A 43 19.99 -5.46 13.86
CA GLY A 43 21.38 -5.76 13.50
C GLY A 43 22.34 -4.57 13.62
N LEU A 44 21.82 -3.35 13.83
CA LEU A 44 22.67 -2.15 13.92
C LEU A 44 23.38 -2.04 15.28
N GLN A 45 24.57 -1.44 15.23
CA GLN A 45 25.28 -1.08 16.45
C GLN A 45 24.54 0.05 17.18
N LYS A 46 24.63 0.02 18.51
CA LYS A 46 23.92 0.98 19.39
C LYS A 46 24.18 2.44 19.02
N ASP A 47 25.41 2.77 18.66
CA ASP A 47 25.82 4.13 18.31
C ASP A 47 25.17 4.63 17.00
N THR A 48 24.79 3.71 16.10
CA THR A 48 24.09 4.04 14.83
C THR A 48 22.61 4.32 15.04
N LEU A 49 22.01 3.82 16.12
CA LEU A 49 20.58 3.96 16.39
C LEU A 49 20.19 5.40 16.79
N GLY A 50 21.13 6.20 17.32
CA GLY A 50 20.84 7.55 17.82
C GLY A 50 19.81 7.51 18.95
N ASN A 51 18.68 8.22 18.79
CA ASN A 51 17.58 8.21 19.77
C ASN A 51 16.67 6.95 19.69
N GLY A 52 16.96 6.00 18.81
CA GLY A 52 16.20 4.77 18.66
C GLY A 52 14.82 4.91 17.98
N ILE A 53 14.44 6.10 17.52
CA ILE A 53 13.13 6.35 16.89
C ILE A 53 13.32 6.41 15.38
N PHE A 54 12.60 5.55 14.64
CA PHE A 54 12.62 5.47 13.18
C PHE A 54 11.20 5.44 12.62
N ASN A 55 10.97 6.20 11.54
CA ASN A 55 9.79 6.02 10.72
C ASN A 55 10.05 4.88 9.73
N ILE A 56 9.06 3.99 9.58
CA ILE A 56 9.05 2.96 8.54
C ILE A 56 7.92 3.29 7.59
N GLY A 57 8.23 3.42 6.31
CA GLY A 57 7.28 3.71 5.24
C GLY A 57 7.77 3.19 3.91
N GLY A 58 6.93 3.27 2.89
CA GLY A 58 7.22 2.74 1.56
C GLY A 58 7.87 3.73 0.61
N ALA A 59 8.03 4.99 1.02
CA ALA A 59 8.45 6.09 0.14
C ALA A 59 7.63 6.15 -1.16
N TRP A 60 6.38 5.71 -1.08
CA TRP A 60 5.43 5.66 -2.19
C TRP A 60 4.02 6.01 -1.70
N SER A 61 3.55 7.16 -2.14
CA SER A 61 2.30 7.76 -1.64
C SER A 61 1.30 8.01 -2.76
N PRO A 62 0.75 6.94 -3.39
CA PRO A 62 -0.32 7.09 -4.35
C PRO A 62 -1.58 7.61 -3.69
N THR A 63 -2.48 8.17 -4.49
CA THR A 63 -3.86 8.40 -4.07
C THR A 63 -4.57 7.07 -3.81
N ILE A 64 -5.65 7.12 -3.03
CA ILE A 64 -6.51 5.93 -2.82
C ILE A 64 -7.05 5.42 -4.16
N TYR A 65 -7.35 6.33 -5.10
CA TYR A 65 -7.82 5.94 -6.42
C TYR A 65 -6.75 5.24 -7.26
N GLU A 66 -5.50 5.76 -7.27
CA GLU A 66 -4.37 5.11 -7.95
C GLU A 66 -4.10 3.71 -7.38
N MET A 67 -4.18 3.55 -6.05
CA MET A 67 -4.08 2.24 -5.41
C MET A 67 -5.23 1.32 -5.85
N THR A 68 -6.45 1.83 -5.94
CA THR A 68 -7.62 1.07 -6.41
C THR A 68 -7.44 0.60 -7.85
N GLN A 69 -6.90 1.46 -8.73
CA GLN A 69 -6.59 1.11 -10.12
C GLN A 69 -5.50 0.03 -10.19
N LEU A 70 -4.47 0.12 -9.33
CA LEU A 70 -3.44 -0.90 -9.24
C LEU A 70 -4.04 -2.25 -8.83
N ILE A 71 -4.89 -2.30 -7.79
CA ILE A 71 -5.58 -3.53 -7.38
C ILE A 71 -6.44 -4.08 -8.53
N ALA A 72 -7.18 -3.23 -9.26
CA ALA A 72 -7.97 -3.66 -10.41
C ALA A 72 -7.11 -4.32 -11.50
N SER A 73 -5.97 -3.74 -11.82
CA SER A 73 -5.03 -4.30 -12.80
C SER A 73 -4.43 -5.63 -12.35
N ARG A 74 -4.23 -5.81 -11.03
CA ARG A 74 -3.75 -7.08 -10.47
C ARG A 74 -4.86 -8.16 -10.49
N CYS A 75 -6.14 -7.78 -10.27
CA CYS A 75 -7.27 -8.71 -10.41
C CYS A 75 -7.32 -9.35 -11.78
N GLU A 76 -7.13 -8.58 -12.86
CA GLU A 76 -7.08 -9.12 -14.21
C GLU A 76 -6.01 -10.21 -14.35
N LYS A 77 -4.81 -9.95 -13.84
CA LYS A 77 -3.67 -10.87 -13.94
C LYS A 77 -3.79 -12.11 -13.04
N VAL A 78 -4.30 -11.94 -11.82
CA VAL A 78 -4.29 -12.99 -10.78
C VAL A 78 -5.61 -13.76 -10.73
N LEU A 79 -6.73 -13.06 -10.96
CA LEU A 79 -8.08 -13.62 -10.82
C LEU A 79 -8.80 -13.83 -12.16
N GLY A 80 -8.27 -13.26 -13.26
CA GLY A 80 -8.80 -13.44 -14.61
C GLY A 80 -10.03 -12.61 -14.93
N PHE A 81 -10.31 -11.53 -14.18
CA PHE A 81 -11.40 -10.60 -14.48
C PHE A 81 -11.00 -9.15 -14.18
N VAL A 82 -11.63 -8.21 -14.88
CA VAL A 82 -11.49 -6.78 -14.67
C VAL A 82 -12.65 -6.30 -13.80
N PRO A 83 -12.40 -5.81 -12.56
CA PRO A 83 -13.47 -5.31 -11.71
C PRO A 83 -13.97 -3.95 -12.16
N THR A 84 -15.23 -3.64 -11.83
CA THR A 84 -15.78 -2.29 -11.99
C THR A 84 -15.34 -1.41 -10.83
N ILE A 85 -14.76 -0.24 -11.10
CA ILE A 85 -14.46 0.76 -10.09
C ILE A 85 -15.63 1.75 -10.00
N ILE A 86 -16.18 1.91 -8.81
CA ILE A 86 -17.27 2.83 -8.50
C ILE A 86 -16.77 3.85 -7.49
N ARG A 87 -16.83 5.13 -7.82
CA ARG A 87 -16.48 6.22 -6.91
C ARG A 87 -17.31 7.47 -7.18
N PRO A 88 -17.55 8.35 -6.18
CA PRO A 88 -18.08 9.69 -6.43
C PRO A 88 -17.15 10.50 -7.35
N SER A 89 -17.72 11.38 -8.15
CA SER A 89 -16.92 12.37 -8.88
C SER A 89 -16.33 13.39 -7.91
N PRO A 90 -15.12 13.90 -8.16
CA PRO A 90 -14.57 15.03 -7.41
C PRO A 90 -15.53 16.22 -7.48
N VAL A 91 -15.75 16.90 -6.36
CA VAL A 91 -16.62 18.07 -6.26
C VAL A 91 -15.78 19.30 -5.91
N GLY A 92 -15.85 20.35 -6.76
CA GLY A 92 -15.17 21.61 -6.49
C GLY A 92 -13.64 21.53 -6.55
N ASP A 93 -12.98 22.32 -5.69
CA ASP A 93 -11.52 22.43 -5.61
C ASP A 93 -10.88 21.35 -4.72
N GLU A 94 -11.42 20.12 -4.70
CA GLU A 94 -10.75 19.00 -4.03
C GLU A 94 -9.38 18.79 -4.66
N VAL A 95 -8.33 19.22 -3.96
CA VAL A 95 -6.94 19.16 -4.43
C VAL A 95 -6.26 17.93 -3.87
N ASP A 96 -5.46 17.28 -4.72
CA ASP A 96 -4.50 16.28 -4.31
C ASP A 96 -3.40 16.96 -3.48
N HIS A 97 -3.36 16.68 -2.17
CA HIS A 97 -2.32 17.17 -1.28
C HIS A 97 -1.16 16.17 -1.24
N ALA A 98 0.03 16.64 -1.59
CA ALA A 98 1.25 15.85 -1.45
C ALA A 98 1.41 15.36 -0.01
N LEU A 99 1.69 14.08 0.17
CA LEU A 99 2.04 13.50 1.47
C LEU A 99 3.56 13.39 1.54
N ASP A 100 4.17 14.16 2.46
CA ASP A 100 5.59 14.11 2.74
C ASP A 100 5.85 13.23 3.97
N TYR A 101 5.98 11.92 3.76
CA TYR A 101 6.32 10.96 4.80
C TYR A 101 7.79 10.55 4.69
N GLN A 102 8.60 11.02 5.65
CA GLN A 102 10.05 10.92 5.61
C GLN A 102 10.56 9.65 6.30
N ILE A 103 11.38 8.86 5.58
CA ILE A 103 12.09 7.69 6.10
C ILE A 103 13.62 7.86 6.03
N ASN A 104 14.09 9.08 5.84
CA ASN A 104 15.51 9.37 5.58
C ASN A 104 16.43 8.82 6.66
N LYS A 105 16.03 8.89 7.93
CA LYS A 105 16.82 8.34 9.03
C LYS A 105 17.04 6.84 8.89
N LEU A 106 16.03 6.09 8.44
CA LEU A 106 16.13 4.66 8.20
C LEU A 106 17.05 4.36 7.01
N THR A 107 16.85 5.04 5.87
CA THR A 107 17.67 4.79 4.68
C THR A 107 19.13 5.20 4.85
N GLN A 108 19.42 6.21 5.67
CA GLN A 108 20.80 6.60 6.03
C GLN A 108 21.56 5.53 6.82
N THR A 109 20.87 4.56 7.42
CA THR A 109 21.52 3.40 8.05
C THR A 109 21.95 2.31 7.06
N GLY A 110 21.73 2.51 5.76
CA GLY A 110 22.01 1.53 4.71
C GLY A 110 20.82 0.63 4.38
N PHE A 111 19.65 0.87 4.97
CA PHE A 111 18.42 0.14 4.61
C PHE A 111 17.92 0.57 3.22
N SER A 112 17.43 -0.40 2.45
CA SER A 112 16.77 -0.16 1.16
C SER A 112 15.45 -0.92 1.08
N LEU A 113 14.43 -0.27 0.51
CA LEU A 113 13.12 -0.86 0.27
C LEU A 113 13.15 -1.81 -0.93
N SER A 114 12.42 -2.91 -0.86
CA SER A 114 12.19 -3.81 -1.99
C SER A 114 11.11 -3.30 -2.94
N ASN A 115 10.13 -2.56 -2.41
CA ASN A 115 9.00 -1.98 -3.13
C ASN A 115 8.19 -3.01 -3.94
N ASN A 116 8.09 -4.24 -3.44
CA ASN A 116 7.44 -5.33 -4.18
C ASN A 116 5.91 -5.32 -4.01
N TYR A 117 5.27 -4.17 -4.28
CA TYR A 117 3.83 -3.95 -4.07
C TYR A 117 2.95 -4.91 -4.86
N ASN A 118 3.32 -5.21 -6.11
CA ASN A 118 2.53 -6.13 -6.94
C ASN A 118 2.44 -7.51 -6.30
N TYR A 119 3.55 -8.02 -5.79
CA TYR A 119 3.58 -9.32 -5.11
C TYR A 119 2.71 -9.34 -3.85
N GLU A 120 2.75 -8.29 -3.04
CA GLU A 120 1.93 -8.18 -1.83
C GLU A 120 0.42 -8.11 -2.18
N ILE A 121 0.05 -7.34 -3.19
CA ILE A 121 -1.34 -7.24 -3.65
C ILE A 121 -1.82 -8.58 -4.20
N ASP A 122 -1.00 -9.26 -5.01
CA ASP A 122 -1.32 -10.56 -5.58
C ASP A 122 -1.59 -11.60 -4.50
N ASN A 123 -0.70 -11.69 -3.51
CA ASN A 123 -0.87 -12.61 -2.38
C ASN A 123 -2.11 -12.26 -1.56
N THR A 124 -2.40 -10.99 -1.35
CA THR A 124 -3.61 -10.55 -0.64
C THR A 124 -4.87 -10.94 -1.41
N LEU A 125 -4.89 -10.76 -2.74
CA LEU A 125 -6.01 -11.18 -3.60
C LEU A 125 -6.22 -12.70 -3.56
N LEU A 126 -5.13 -13.48 -3.64
CA LEU A 126 -5.20 -14.94 -3.57
C LEU A 126 -5.69 -15.42 -2.19
N LEU A 127 -5.19 -14.82 -1.12
CA LEU A 127 -5.65 -15.10 0.25
C LEU A 127 -7.14 -14.78 0.41
N CYS A 128 -7.58 -13.61 -0.07
CA CYS A 128 -8.99 -13.23 -0.03
C CYS A 128 -9.86 -14.19 -0.85
N LYS A 129 -9.40 -14.61 -2.03
CA LYS A 129 -10.10 -15.62 -2.84
C LYS A 129 -10.27 -16.92 -2.08
N GLN A 130 -9.23 -17.40 -1.40
CA GLN A 130 -9.29 -18.64 -0.64
C GLN A 130 -10.20 -18.52 0.59
N ALA A 131 -10.22 -17.36 1.25
CA ALA A 131 -10.93 -17.19 2.52
C ALA A 131 -12.39 -16.76 2.36
N PHE A 132 -12.80 -16.14 1.23
CA PHE A 132 -14.12 -15.49 1.06
C PHE A 132 -14.89 -15.95 -0.18
N THR A 133 -14.41 -16.95 -0.89
CA THR A 133 -15.13 -17.65 -1.96
C THR A 133 -15.18 -19.15 -1.71
#